data_1ec8fb177ec56b0f4bfee11923dade3e
#
_entry.id   1ec8fb177ec56b0f4bfee11923dade3e
#
_cell.length_a   1.000
_cell.length_b   1.000
_cell.length_c   1.000
_cell.angle_alpha   90.00
_cell.angle_beta   90.00
_cell.angle_gamma   90.00
#
_symmetry.space_group_name_H-M   'P 1'
#
loop_
_entity.id
_entity.type
_entity.pdbx_description
1 polymer ?
#
loop_
_entity_poly.entity_id
_entity_poly.type
_entity_poly.pdbx_seq_one_letter_code
_entity_poly.pdbx_strand_id
1 'polypeptide(L)'
;MRKFCLALVMAAVGLFTASASGNLAVEKVTVKRTWNVSDEAKEYATYDFTPGVNVTVDMPVGNSRLATAVKHWISKVLSADELDLKTAEDMVDAMVTKIKSEDGADQTVDLTITKVYENAKIVTFVVNGYDYPIGAAHGMPYTYGATFRKSDCKEMSERLVNKKAKLNLLIWNGLKKHYKVKNNSKLREYVNYSMKSLPAPTIAPWVVKEGVVFQYGSYEIGPYSSGMPAAVVPVKSLLPYLTKEGRALLK
;
A
#
# COMPACT_ATOMS: atom_id res chain seq x y z
N MET A 1 -4.64 -31.17 -25.03
CA MET A 1 -3.86 -30.13 -25.76
C MET A 1 -3.98 -28.84 -24.96
N ARG A 2 -2.93 -28.48 -24.24
CA ARG A 2 -2.90 -27.27 -23.39
C ARG A 2 -2.79 -26.04 -24.30
N LYS A 3 -3.85 -25.23 -24.36
CA LYS A 3 -3.79 -23.92 -25.01
C LYS A 3 -3.12 -22.95 -24.04
N PHE A 4 -1.86 -22.59 -24.33
CA PHE A 4 -1.17 -21.50 -23.67
C PHE A 4 -1.84 -20.19 -24.10
N CYS A 5 -2.45 -19.47 -23.17
CA CYS A 5 -2.84 -18.09 -23.39
C CYS A 5 -1.59 -17.21 -23.41
N LEU A 6 -1.36 -16.56 -24.52
CA LEU A 6 -0.26 -15.63 -24.77
C LEU A 6 -0.45 -14.39 -23.87
N ALA A 7 0.46 -14.19 -22.92
CA ALA A 7 0.49 -12.98 -22.11
C ALA A 7 1.05 -11.83 -22.95
N LEU A 8 0.26 -10.78 -23.16
CA LEU A 8 0.73 -9.56 -23.80
C LEU A 8 1.54 -8.74 -22.77
N VAL A 9 2.87 -8.78 -22.88
CA VAL A 9 3.77 -7.92 -22.10
C VAL A 9 3.89 -6.59 -22.81
N MET A 10 3.26 -5.53 -22.30
CA MET A 10 3.58 -4.17 -22.72
C MET A 10 4.61 -3.60 -21.73
N ALA A 11 5.88 -3.70 -22.07
CA ALA A 11 6.95 -2.97 -21.39
C ALA A 11 6.95 -1.52 -21.89
N ALA A 12 6.47 -0.59 -21.09
CA ALA A 12 6.67 0.83 -21.35
C ALA A 12 8.08 1.21 -20.89
N VAL A 13 9.00 1.40 -21.82
CA VAL A 13 10.36 1.91 -21.54
C VAL A 13 10.23 3.37 -21.11
N GLY A 14 10.31 3.61 -19.80
CA GLY A 14 10.38 4.94 -19.22
C GLY A 14 11.78 5.54 -19.37
N LEU A 15 11.84 6.80 -19.78
CA LEU A 15 13.08 7.59 -19.90
C LEU A 15 13.82 7.68 -18.56
N PHE A 16 15.04 7.18 -18.52
CA PHE A 16 15.96 7.28 -17.40
C PHE A 16 16.36 8.75 -17.19
N THR A 17 15.93 9.37 -16.10
CA THR A 17 16.60 10.54 -15.55
C THR A 17 17.53 10.07 -14.44
N ALA A 18 18.79 9.87 -14.74
CA ALA A 18 19.83 9.67 -13.74
C ALA A 18 19.96 10.96 -12.91
N SER A 19 19.36 10.97 -11.73
CA SER A 19 19.54 12.06 -10.75
C SER A 19 20.89 11.90 -10.06
N ALA A 20 21.77 12.88 -10.20
CA ALA A 20 23.09 12.94 -9.57
C ALA A 20 23.08 13.17 -8.04
N SER A 21 21.96 12.95 -7.37
CA SER A 21 21.79 13.19 -5.92
C SER A 21 21.17 11.98 -5.26
N GLY A 22 21.92 10.96 -4.92
CA GLY A 22 21.60 9.95 -3.88
C GLY A 22 20.17 9.39 -3.78
N ASN A 23 19.30 9.65 -4.75
CA ASN A 23 17.91 9.21 -4.77
C ASN A 23 17.81 7.79 -5.32
N LEU A 24 16.88 7.00 -4.76
CA LEU A 24 16.58 5.67 -5.23
C LEU A 24 15.89 5.75 -6.60
N ALA A 25 16.61 5.37 -7.66
CA ALA A 25 16.03 5.27 -9.00
C ALA A 25 15.00 4.12 -9.01
N VAL A 26 13.87 4.36 -9.68
CA VAL A 26 12.82 3.37 -9.90
C VAL A 26 12.41 3.34 -11.37
N GLU A 27 11.99 2.17 -11.82
CA GLU A 27 11.35 1.94 -13.11
C GLU A 27 9.89 1.53 -12.87
N LYS A 28 8.97 2.11 -13.62
CA LYS A 28 7.55 1.72 -13.53
C LYS A 28 7.31 0.50 -14.39
N VAL A 29 6.93 -0.60 -13.76
CA VAL A 29 6.60 -1.87 -14.40
C VAL A 29 5.13 -2.17 -14.20
N THR A 30 4.42 -2.61 -15.25
CA THR A 30 3.04 -3.09 -15.16
C THR A 30 2.97 -4.52 -15.66
N VAL A 31 2.44 -5.40 -14.81
CA VAL A 31 2.28 -6.83 -15.10
C VAL A 31 0.81 -7.19 -14.95
N LYS A 32 0.23 -7.78 -15.99
CA LYS A 32 -1.14 -8.28 -15.97
C LYS A 32 -1.15 -9.79 -16.24
N ARG A 33 -1.94 -10.52 -15.44
CA ARG A 33 -2.20 -11.94 -15.62
C ARG A 33 -3.69 -12.20 -15.49
N THR A 34 -4.25 -12.99 -16.39
CA THR A 34 -5.65 -13.40 -16.37
C THR A 34 -5.77 -14.91 -16.55
N TRP A 35 -6.87 -15.48 -16.09
CA TRP A 35 -7.19 -16.90 -16.27
C TRP A 35 -8.69 -17.10 -16.42
N ASN A 36 -9.10 -18.32 -16.71
CA ASN A 36 -10.51 -18.64 -16.85
C ASN A 36 -11.16 -18.78 -15.48
N VAL A 37 -12.43 -18.38 -15.39
CA VAL A 37 -13.30 -18.66 -14.24
C VAL A 37 -13.40 -20.16 -14.02
N SER A 38 -13.40 -20.62 -12.76
CA SER A 38 -13.64 -22.02 -12.40
C SER A 38 -15.05 -22.45 -12.81
N ASP A 39 -15.26 -23.76 -13.01
CA ASP A 39 -16.58 -24.27 -13.37
C ASP A 39 -17.61 -24.01 -12.24
N GLU A 40 -17.17 -24.05 -10.98
CA GLU A 40 -17.99 -23.78 -9.80
C GLU A 40 -18.41 -22.30 -9.72
N ALA A 41 -17.55 -21.39 -10.12
CA ALA A 41 -17.82 -19.96 -10.06
C ALA A 41 -18.64 -19.43 -11.23
N LYS A 42 -18.80 -20.20 -12.32
CA LYS A 42 -19.59 -19.80 -13.49
C LYS A 42 -21.08 -19.52 -13.16
N GLU A 43 -21.62 -20.20 -12.16
CA GLU A 43 -23.01 -19.98 -11.72
C GLU A 43 -23.22 -18.61 -11.06
N TYR A 44 -22.15 -18.03 -10.51
CA TYR A 44 -22.16 -16.72 -9.82
C TYR A 44 -21.59 -15.60 -10.68
N ALA A 45 -20.96 -15.94 -11.82
CA ALA A 45 -20.41 -14.98 -12.76
C ALA A 45 -21.55 -14.24 -13.46
N THR A 46 -21.84 -13.03 -13.04
CA THR A 46 -22.68 -12.12 -13.80
C THR A 46 -21.80 -11.45 -14.87
N TYR A 47 -22.05 -11.78 -16.15
CA TYR A 47 -21.34 -11.22 -17.31
C TYR A 47 -19.83 -11.57 -17.39
N ASP A 48 -19.11 -10.97 -18.32
CA ASP A 48 -17.72 -11.23 -18.72
C ASP A 48 -16.66 -11.08 -17.60
N PHE A 49 -16.90 -11.65 -16.41
CA PHE A 49 -15.93 -11.66 -15.32
C PHE A 49 -14.71 -12.48 -15.75
N THR A 50 -13.55 -11.86 -15.71
CA THR A 50 -12.26 -12.51 -15.98
C THR A 50 -11.37 -12.37 -14.75
N PRO A 51 -11.15 -13.47 -14.01
CA PRO A 51 -10.22 -13.44 -12.89
C PRO A 51 -8.82 -13.00 -13.33
N GLY A 52 -8.13 -12.28 -12.47
CA GLY A 52 -6.80 -11.84 -12.83
C GLY A 52 -6.17 -10.91 -11.82
N VAL A 53 -4.91 -10.62 -12.06
CA VAL A 53 -4.16 -9.59 -11.33
C VAL A 53 -3.64 -8.54 -12.30
N ASN A 54 -3.67 -7.29 -11.89
CA ASN A 54 -3.09 -6.15 -12.58
C ASN A 54 -2.23 -5.38 -11.58
N VAL A 55 -0.92 -5.49 -11.71
CA VAL A 55 0.04 -4.91 -10.78
C VAL A 55 0.86 -3.85 -11.48
N THR A 56 0.91 -2.64 -10.93
CA THR A 56 1.83 -1.58 -11.34
C THR A 56 2.76 -1.26 -10.18
N VAL A 57 4.07 -1.35 -10.40
CA VAL A 57 5.08 -1.15 -9.36
C VAL A 57 6.19 -0.22 -9.81
N ASP A 58 6.57 0.74 -8.95
CA ASP A 58 7.81 1.49 -9.04
C ASP A 58 8.96 0.61 -8.54
N MET A 59 9.52 -0.23 -9.42
CA MET A 59 10.57 -1.20 -9.10
C MET A 59 11.92 -0.50 -8.95
N PRO A 60 12.64 -0.68 -7.81
CA PRO A 60 13.97 -0.09 -7.64
C PRO A 60 14.97 -0.61 -8.67
N VAL A 61 15.73 0.31 -9.28
CA VAL A 61 16.78 0.00 -10.25
C VAL A 61 18.12 -0.23 -9.55
N GLY A 62 18.89 -1.18 -10.07
CA GLY A 62 20.23 -1.52 -9.55
C GLY A 62 20.20 -2.42 -8.31
N ASN A 63 21.38 -2.60 -7.69
CA ASN A 63 21.65 -3.57 -6.62
C ASN A 63 22.24 -2.91 -5.37
N SER A 64 21.93 -1.60 -5.13
CA SER A 64 22.31 -0.98 -3.87
C SER A 64 21.62 -1.67 -2.69
N ARG A 65 22.19 -1.60 -1.49
CA ARG A 65 21.57 -2.19 -0.29
C ARG A 65 20.13 -1.70 -0.08
N LEU A 66 19.86 -0.41 -0.37
CA LEU A 66 18.53 0.15 -0.27
C LEU A 66 17.60 -0.43 -1.34
N ALA A 67 18.05 -0.51 -2.61
CA ALA A 67 17.27 -1.11 -3.69
C ALA A 67 16.91 -2.57 -3.35
N THR A 68 17.86 -3.36 -2.86
CA THR A 68 17.63 -4.74 -2.44
C THR A 68 16.62 -4.84 -1.31
N ALA A 69 16.73 -4.00 -0.28
CA ALA A 69 15.79 -4.00 0.85
C ALA A 69 14.35 -3.64 0.41
N VAL A 70 14.20 -2.67 -0.49
CA VAL A 70 12.88 -2.30 -1.03
C VAL A 70 12.33 -3.39 -1.95
N LYS A 71 13.16 -4.00 -2.83
CA LYS A 71 12.75 -5.15 -3.66
C LYS A 71 12.25 -6.31 -2.81
N HIS A 72 12.96 -6.63 -1.73
CA HIS A 72 12.55 -7.68 -0.80
C HIS A 72 11.18 -7.36 -0.13
N TRP A 73 10.96 -6.10 0.25
CA TRP A 73 9.66 -5.68 0.76
C TRP A 73 8.56 -5.78 -0.31
N ILE A 74 8.82 -5.36 -1.56
CA ILE A 74 7.90 -5.51 -2.69
C ILE A 74 7.57 -7.00 -2.92
N SER A 75 8.59 -7.87 -2.89
CA SER A 75 8.39 -9.31 -3.01
C SER A 75 7.42 -9.84 -1.95
N LYS A 76 7.60 -9.46 -0.68
CA LYS A 76 6.67 -9.83 0.41
C LYS A 76 5.25 -9.32 0.19
N VAL A 77 5.10 -8.09 -0.31
CA VAL A 77 3.80 -7.52 -0.65
C VAL A 77 3.09 -8.35 -1.72
N LEU A 78 3.81 -8.76 -2.75
CA LEU A 78 3.23 -9.44 -3.91
C LEU A 78 3.07 -10.95 -3.73
N SER A 79 3.96 -11.62 -3.02
CA SER A 79 3.96 -13.08 -2.90
C SER A 79 3.63 -13.59 -1.50
N ALA A 80 3.67 -12.74 -0.48
CA ALA A 80 3.57 -13.06 0.95
C ALA A 80 4.64 -14.04 1.48
N ASP A 81 5.51 -14.57 0.62
CA ASP A 81 6.61 -15.46 0.98
C ASP A 81 7.96 -14.76 0.86
N GLU A 82 8.98 -15.28 1.57
CA GLU A 82 10.34 -14.75 1.53
C GLU A 82 11.12 -15.27 0.31
N LEU A 83 10.52 -15.14 -0.87
CA LEU A 83 11.19 -15.52 -2.11
C LEU A 83 12.17 -14.43 -2.55
N ASP A 84 13.39 -14.82 -2.92
CA ASP A 84 14.41 -13.91 -3.48
C ASP A 84 14.13 -13.65 -4.98
N LEU A 85 12.95 -13.14 -5.27
CA LEU A 85 12.50 -12.85 -6.63
C LEU A 85 13.09 -11.53 -7.10
N LYS A 86 13.57 -11.48 -8.34
CA LYS A 86 14.36 -10.35 -8.87
C LYS A 86 13.55 -9.41 -9.74
N THR A 87 12.58 -9.93 -10.48
CA THR A 87 11.75 -9.16 -11.41
C THR A 87 10.33 -8.99 -10.89
N ALA A 88 9.63 -7.98 -11.38
CA ALA A 88 8.22 -7.77 -11.05
C ALA A 88 7.36 -8.92 -11.60
N GLU A 89 7.72 -9.45 -12.77
CA GLU A 89 7.05 -10.56 -13.41
C GLU A 89 7.11 -11.81 -12.53
N ASP A 90 8.31 -12.17 -12.03
CA ASP A 90 8.48 -13.34 -11.14
C ASP A 90 7.65 -13.19 -9.86
N MET A 91 7.63 -11.99 -9.28
CA MET A 91 6.85 -11.69 -8.06
C MET A 91 5.34 -11.81 -8.30
N VAL A 92 4.85 -11.31 -9.43
CA VAL A 92 3.44 -11.42 -9.81
C VAL A 92 3.07 -12.85 -10.15
N ASP A 93 3.93 -13.62 -10.81
CA ASP A 93 3.68 -15.03 -11.11
C ASP A 93 3.62 -15.87 -9.83
N ALA A 94 4.44 -15.57 -8.82
CA ALA A 94 4.34 -16.19 -7.50
C ALA A 94 3.01 -15.81 -6.79
N MET A 95 2.60 -14.55 -6.86
CA MET A 95 1.29 -14.08 -6.35
C MET A 95 0.13 -14.83 -7.02
N VAL A 96 0.16 -14.97 -8.35
CA VAL A 96 -0.86 -15.72 -9.10
C VAL A 96 -0.89 -17.19 -8.69
N THR A 97 0.27 -17.80 -8.51
CA THR A 97 0.36 -19.19 -8.05
C THR A 97 -0.29 -19.37 -6.70
N LYS A 98 -0.04 -18.44 -5.77
CA LYS A 98 -0.64 -18.45 -4.43
C LYS A 98 -2.16 -18.28 -4.50
N ILE A 99 -2.65 -17.26 -5.22
CA ILE A 99 -4.09 -16.99 -5.40
C ILE A 99 -4.81 -18.23 -5.95
N LYS A 100 -4.21 -18.93 -6.91
CA LYS A 100 -4.81 -20.14 -7.52
C LYS A 100 -4.74 -21.37 -6.62
N SER A 101 -3.82 -21.43 -5.67
CA SER A 101 -3.69 -22.55 -4.72
C SER A 101 -4.61 -22.41 -3.50
N GLU A 102 -5.11 -21.22 -3.22
CA GLU A 102 -6.08 -20.92 -2.18
C GLU A 102 -7.49 -20.86 -2.79
N ASP A 103 -8.54 -20.92 -1.96
CA ASP A 103 -9.95 -20.87 -2.43
C ASP A 103 -10.36 -19.50 -3.03
N GLY A 104 -9.40 -18.73 -3.49
CA GLY A 104 -9.54 -17.38 -4.03
C GLY A 104 -9.26 -17.25 -5.52
N ALA A 105 -9.26 -18.35 -6.29
CA ALA A 105 -8.90 -18.32 -7.71
C ALA A 105 -9.82 -17.42 -8.57
N ASP A 106 -11.09 -17.25 -8.18
CA ASP A 106 -12.09 -16.47 -8.93
C ASP A 106 -12.23 -15.05 -8.39
N GLN A 107 -11.16 -14.28 -8.49
CA GLN A 107 -11.11 -12.87 -8.08
C GLN A 107 -10.31 -12.01 -9.05
N THR A 108 -10.55 -10.70 -8.99
CA THR A 108 -9.65 -9.71 -9.58
C THR A 108 -8.88 -8.99 -8.49
N VAL A 109 -7.60 -8.73 -8.74
CA VAL A 109 -6.72 -7.96 -7.87
C VAL A 109 -6.08 -6.84 -8.69
N ASP A 110 -6.40 -5.59 -8.35
CA ASP A 110 -5.70 -4.41 -8.85
C ASP A 110 -4.78 -3.86 -7.76
N LEU A 111 -3.49 -3.74 -8.05
CA LEU A 111 -2.50 -3.32 -7.07
C LEU A 111 -1.50 -2.33 -7.66
N THR A 112 -1.22 -1.26 -6.93
CA THR A 112 -0.15 -0.33 -7.25
C THR A 112 0.83 -0.20 -6.08
N ILE A 113 2.13 -0.17 -6.38
CA ILE A 113 3.19 0.11 -5.41
C ILE A 113 3.97 1.31 -5.92
N THR A 114 3.85 2.44 -5.25
CA THR A 114 4.39 3.72 -5.74
C THR A 114 5.38 4.32 -4.75
N LYS A 115 6.50 4.80 -5.25
CA LYS A 115 7.43 5.65 -4.49
C LYS A 115 6.81 7.04 -4.33
N VAL A 116 6.30 7.37 -3.14
CA VAL A 116 5.53 8.60 -2.89
C VAL A 116 6.35 9.73 -2.28
N TYR A 117 7.45 9.42 -1.62
CA TYR A 117 8.30 10.44 -0.99
C TYR A 117 9.74 9.97 -0.86
N GLU A 118 10.65 10.91 -0.99
CA GLU A 118 12.07 10.68 -0.76
C GLU A 118 12.77 11.98 -0.35
N ASN A 119 13.71 11.89 0.59
CA ASN A 119 14.64 12.94 0.93
C ASN A 119 16.05 12.36 1.20
N ALA A 120 16.96 13.15 1.77
CA ALA A 120 18.33 12.68 2.07
C ALA A 120 18.39 11.49 3.07
N LYS A 121 17.38 11.32 3.93
CA LYS A 121 17.39 10.35 5.02
C LYS A 121 16.48 9.14 4.79
N ILE A 122 15.37 9.31 4.05
CA ILE A 122 14.32 8.29 3.90
C ILE A 122 13.81 8.19 2.46
N VAL A 123 13.21 7.04 2.16
CA VAL A 123 12.33 6.82 1.00
C VAL A 123 11.08 6.10 1.46
N THR A 124 9.92 6.46 0.90
CA THR A 124 8.61 5.88 1.23
C THR A 124 7.94 5.33 -0.01
N PHE A 125 7.43 4.11 0.12
CA PHE A 125 6.56 3.46 -0.85
C PHE A 125 5.18 3.26 -0.24
N VAL A 126 4.14 3.32 -1.09
CA VAL A 126 2.75 3.07 -0.70
C VAL A 126 2.15 2.04 -1.62
N VAL A 127 1.45 1.09 -1.03
CA VAL A 127 0.61 0.09 -1.68
C VAL A 127 -0.82 0.60 -1.68
N ASN A 128 -1.48 0.55 -2.83
CA ASN A 128 -2.93 0.68 -2.95
C ASN A 128 -3.42 -0.54 -3.70
N GLY A 129 -4.35 -1.26 -3.14
CA GLY A 129 -4.92 -2.45 -3.73
C GLY A 129 -6.44 -2.47 -3.64
N TYR A 130 -7.04 -3.30 -4.49
CA TYR A 130 -8.45 -3.56 -4.53
C TYR A 130 -8.67 -5.00 -4.96
N ASP A 131 -9.23 -5.80 -4.08
CA ASP A 131 -9.53 -7.21 -4.32
C ASP A 131 -11.04 -7.37 -4.49
N TYR A 132 -11.47 -8.03 -5.56
CA TYR A 132 -12.88 -8.29 -5.84
C TYR A 132 -13.09 -9.78 -6.13
N PRO A 133 -13.55 -10.56 -5.14
CA PRO A 133 -13.99 -11.93 -5.37
C PRO A 133 -15.27 -11.97 -6.18
N ILE A 134 -15.41 -12.98 -7.05
CA ILE A 134 -16.64 -13.19 -7.83
C ILE A 134 -17.84 -13.36 -6.88
N GLY A 135 -19.00 -12.79 -7.26
CA GLY A 135 -20.21 -12.86 -6.46
C GLY A 135 -20.24 -11.99 -5.20
N ALA A 136 -19.15 -11.32 -4.85
CA ALA A 136 -19.15 -10.37 -3.75
C ALA A 136 -19.98 -9.12 -4.07
N ALA A 137 -20.67 -8.56 -3.05
CA ALA A 137 -21.44 -7.33 -3.21
C ALA A 137 -20.56 -6.12 -3.59
N HIS A 138 -19.28 -6.14 -3.19
CA HIS A 138 -18.26 -5.15 -3.52
C HIS A 138 -16.88 -5.72 -3.23
N GLY A 139 -15.85 -5.14 -3.84
CA GLY A 139 -14.47 -5.48 -3.51
C GLY A 139 -13.98 -4.77 -2.26
N MET A 140 -12.77 -5.13 -1.82
CA MET A 140 -12.13 -4.61 -0.63
C MET A 140 -10.89 -3.79 -1.00
N PRO A 141 -10.95 -2.45 -0.85
CA PRO A 141 -9.75 -1.63 -0.98
C PRO A 141 -8.85 -1.78 0.24
N TYR A 142 -7.53 -1.69 0.00
CA TYR A 142 -6.54 -1.59 1.07
C TYR A 142 -5.41 -0.63 0.69
N THR A 143 -4.85 0.04 1.69
CA THR A 143 -3.72 0.96 1.52
C THR A 143 -2.83 0.89 2.74
N TYR A 144 -1.53 0.74 2.51
CA TYR A 144 -0.50 0.85 3.55
C TYR A 144 0.82 1.30 2.95
N GLY A 145 1.75 1.74 3.78
CA GLY A 145 3.03 2.24 3.30
C GLY A 145 4.20 1.75 4.14
N ALA A 146 5.38 1.79 3.53
CA ALA A 146 6.65 1.52 4.18
C ALA A 146 7.62 2.68 4.00
N THR A 147 8.18 3.17 5.09
CA THR A 147 9.23 4.20 5.09
C THR A 147 10.55 3.56 5.45
N PHE A 148 11.53 3.64 4.54
CA PHE A 148 12.86 3.07 4.72
C PHE A 148 13.87 4.17 5.09
N ARG A 149 14.71 3.90 6.08
CA ARG A 149 15.87 4.73 6.42
C ARG A 149 17.03 4.40 5.48
N LYS A 150 17.56 5.40 4.79
CA LYS A 150 18.63 5.20 3.79
C LYS A 150 19.94 4.72 4.36
N SER A 151 20.30 5.13 5.59
CA SER A 151 21.61 4.84 6.19
C SER A 151 21.84 3.35 6.49
N ASP A 152 20.80 2.61 6.83
CA ASP A 152 20.88 1.18 7.17
C ASP A 152 19.81 0.32 6.48
N CYS A 153 19.02 0.92 5.57
CA CYS A 153 17.99 0.28 4.75
C CYS A 153 16.85 -0.38 5.55
N LYS A 154 16.67 0.00 6.82
CA LYS A 154 15.61 -0.55 7.68
C LYS A 154 14.28 0.14 7.44
N GLU A 155 13.22 -0.66 7.44
CA GLU A 155 11.87 -0.14 7.53
C GLU A 155 11.63 0.49 8.90
N MET A 156 11.03 1.69 8.89
CA MET A 156 10.89 2.54 10.06
C MET A 156 9.43 2.80 10.46
N SER A 157 8.44 2.36 9.68
CA SER A 157 7.03 2.70 9.85
C SER A 157 6.55 2.54 11.30
N GLU A 158 6.75 1.39 11.92
CA GLU A 158 6.37 1.14 13.31
C GLU A 158 7.24 1.85 14.35
N ARG A 159 8.39 2.40 13.93
CA ARG A 159 9.38 3.05 14.81
C ARG A 159 9.33 4.57 14.76
N LEU A 160 8.45 5.15 13.96
CA LEU A 160 8.35 6.61 13.81
C LEU A 160 7.77 7.27 15.05
N VAL A 161 6.72 6.70 15.62
CA VAL A 161 5.93 7.29 16.69
C VAL A 161 5.94 6.37 17.91
N ASN A 162 5.94 6.96 19.10
CA ASN A 162 5.85 6.18 20.34
C ASN A 162 4.49 5.47 20.41
N LYS A 163 4.49 4.14 20.53
CA LYS A 163 3.27 3.30 20.58
C LYS A 163 2.31 3.69 21.71
N LYS A 164 2.81 4.32 22.78
CA LYS A 164 1.99 4.82 23.92
C LYS A 164 1.50 6.26 23.73
N ALA A 165 1.80 6.90 22.62
CA ALA A 165 1.42 8.28 22.37
C ALA A 165 -0.10 8.44 22.20
N LYS A 166 -0.70 9.40 22.88
CA LYS A 166 -2.12 9.74 22.72
C LYS A 166 -2.27 10.70 21.54
N LEU A 167 -2.49 10.19 20.34
CA LEU A 167 -2.57 10.96 19.10
C LEU A 167 -3.99 11.31 18.67
N ASN A 168 -5.01 10.91 19.45
CA ASN A 168 -6.42 11.05 19.08
C ASN A 168 -6.80 12.43 18.55
N LEU A 169 -6.36 13.50 19.22
CA LEU A 169 -6.66 14.88 18.79
C LEU A 169 -6.01 15.20 17.42
N LEU A 170 -4.78 14.79 17.21
CA LEU A 170 -4.06 15.04 15.95
C LEU A 170 -4.68 14.26 14.81
N ILE A 171 -4.95 12.98 15.02
CA ILE A 171 -5.61 12.10 14.04
C ILE A 171 -7.03 12.61 13.75
N TRP A 172 -7.82 12.94 14.77
CA TRP A 172 -9.16 13.52 14.62
C TRP A 172 -9.18 14.77 13.74
N ASN A 173 -8.23 15.68 13.96
CA ASN A 173 -8.09 16.87 13.13
C ASN A 173 -7.64 16.55 11.69
N GLY A 174 -6.82 15.53 11.51
CA GLY A 174 -6.44 14.99 10.19
C GLY A 174 -7.64 14.40 9.46
N LEU A 175 -8.48 13.61 10.14
CA LEU A 175 -9.71 13.04 9.58
C LEU A 175 -10.71 14.13 9.15
N LYS A 176 -10.85 15.22 9.93
CA LYS A 176 -11.67 16.36 9.50
C LYS A 176 -11.18 16.96 8.17
N LYS A 177 -9.88 17.04 7.98
CA LYS A 177 -9.30 17.49 6.69
C LYS A 177 -9.56 16.49 5.56
N HIS A 178 -9.40 15.19 5.84
CA HIS A 178 -9.67 14.12 4.89
C HIS A 178 -11.10 14.22 4.34
N TYR A 179 -12.09 14.29 5.21
CA TYR A 179 -13.50 14.42 4.84
C TYR A 179 -13.96 15.84 4.50
N LYS A 180 -13.05 16.83 4.54
CA LYS A 180 -13.34 18.26 4.28
C LYS A 180 -14.46 18.81 5.16
N VAL A 181 -14.55 18.35 6.41
CA VAL A 181 -15.54 18.79 7.39
C VAL A 181 -14.92 19.68 8.46
N LYS A 182 -15.70 20.67 8.97
CA LYS A 182 -15.19 21.66 9.93
C LYS A 182 -15.43 21.27 11.39
N ASN A 183 -16.53 20.60 11.68
CA ASN A 183 -16.95 20.31 13.04
C ASN A 183 -17.03 18.81 13.35
N ASN A 184 -17.12 18.47 14.63
CA ASN A 184 -17.12 17.09 15.10
C ASN A 184 -18.43 16.35 14.77
N SER A 185 -19.57 17.04 14.70
CA SER A 185 -20.85 16.41 14.36
C SER A 185 -20.83 15.88 12.92
N LYS A 186 -20.32 16.70 11.99
CA LYS A 186 -20.18 16.28 10.59
C LYS A 186 -19.16 15.14 10.42
N LEU A 187 -18.07 15.11 11.21
CA LEU A 187 -17.14 14.00 11.12
C LEU A 187 -17.78 12.66 11.58
N ARG A 188 -18.70 12.72 12.55
CA ARG A 188 -19.42 11.52 13.03
C ARG A 188 -20.39 10.91 12.02
N GLU A 189 -20.66 11.56 10.90
CA GLU A 189 -21.39 10.97 9.78
C GLU A 189 -20.53 9.92 9.02
N TYR A 190 -19.20 9.99 9.20
CA TYR A 190 -18.22 9.09 8.57
C TYR A 190 -17.54 8.15 9.57
N VAL A 191 -17.48 8.55 10.85
CA VAL A 191 -16.68 7.86 11.88
C VAL A 191 -17.57 7.52 13.08
N ASN A 192 -17.65 6.23 13.42
CA ASN A 192 -18.50 5.69 14.52
C ASN A 192 -17.96 6.00 15.92
N TYR A 193 -16.85 6.70 16.04
CA TYR A 193 -16.16 6.99 17.30
C TYR A 193 -16.21 8.47 17.65
N SER A 194 -16.00 8.77 18.94
CA SER A 194 -15.67 10.12 19.38
C SER A 194 -14.14 10.33 19.35
N MET A 195 -13.70 11.58 19.41
CA MET A 195 -12.27 11.88 19.53
C MET A 195 -11.60 11.17 20.70
N LYS A 196 -12.30 11.00 21.84
CA LYS A 196 -11.76 10.36 23.04
C LYS A 196 -11.64 8.84 22.91
N SER A 197 -12.56 8.21 22.17
CA SER A 197 -12.64 6.74 21.98
C SER A 197 -12.07 6.27 20.67
N LEU A 198 -11.53 7.16 19.83
CA LEU A 198 -10.93 6.79 18.54
C LEU A 198 -9.78 5.80 18.78
N PRO A 199 -9.82 4.58 18.19
CA PRO A 199 -8.71 3.64 18.28
C PRO A 199 -7.49 4.17 17.51
N ALA A 200 -6.32 3.67 17.84
CA ALA A 200 -5.15 3.87 16.97
C ALA A 200 -5.34 3.02 15.71
N PRO A 201 -4.89 3.51 14.52
CA PRO A 201 -4.92 2.69 13.31
C PRO A 201 -4.14 1.39 13.50
N THR A 202 -4.66 0.29 12.94
CA THR A 202 -3.95 -1.00 12.90
C THR A 202 -2.80 -0.99 11.89
N ILE A 203 -2.92 -0.15 10.85
CA ILE A 203 -1.91 0.02 9.82
C ILE A 203 -0.77 0.92 10.35
N ALA A 204 0.47 0.47 10.19
CA ALA A 204 1.65 1.24 10.58
C ALA A 204 1.73 2.59 9.81
N PRO A 205 2.08 3.70 10.46
CA PRO A 205 2.13 5.01 9.83
C PRO A 205 3.33 5.12 8.88
N TRP A 206 3.22 5.93 7.83
CA TRP A 206 4.32 6.21 6.90
C TRP A 206 4.50 7.70 6.62
N VAL A 207 5.65 8.06 6.06
CA VAL A 207 6.02 9.46 5.82
C VAL A 207 5.67 9.88 4.41
N VAL A 208 5.08 11.06 4.28
CA VAL A 208 4.88 11.78 3.02
C VAL A 208 5.43 13.20 3.15
N LYS A 209 5.45 13.96 2.06
CA LYS A 209 5.94 15.34 2.05
C LYS A 209 5.23 16.23 3.10
N GLU A 210 3.93 16.05 3.26
CA GLU A 210 3.06 16.85 4.13
C GLU A 210 3.13 16.45 5.61
N GLY A 211 3.70 15.27 5.93
CA GLY A 211 3.79 14.76 7.30
C GLY A 211 3.81 13.25 7.41
N VAL A 212 3.15 12.73 8.43
CA VAL A 212 2.98 11.29 8.66
C VAL A 212 1.52 10.92 8.47
N VAL A 213 1.29 9.89 7.69
CA VAL A 213 -0.05 9.34 7.41
C VAL A 213 -0.40 8.31 8.46
N PHE A 214 -1.58 8.44 9.04
CA PHE A 214 -2.26 7.48 9.91
C PHE A 214 -3.49 6.98 9.16
N GLN A 215 -3.41 5.76 8.64
CA GLN A 215 -4.41 5.15 7.76
C GLN A 215 -5.25 4.15 8.53
N TYR A 216 -6.55 4.23 8.36
CA TYR A 216 -7.50 3.22 8.80
C TYR A 216 -7.91 2.33 7.62
N GLY A 217 -8.11 1.06 7.89
CA GLY A 217 -8.68 0.13 6.92
C GLY A 217 -10.18 0.36 6.70
N SER A 218 -10.72 -0.28 5.67
CA SER A 218 -12.16 -0.35 5.45
C SER A 218 -12.85 -0.96 6.69
N TYR A 219 -13.98 -0.40 7.11
CA TYR A 219 -14.75 -0.78 8.30
C TYR A 219 -14.07 -0.57 9.67
N GLU A 220 -12.81 -0.15 9.73
CA GLU A 220 -12.08 -0.02 11.01
C GLU A 220 -12.69 1.04 11.94
N ILE A 221 -13.12 2.18 11.39
CA ILE A 221 -13.71 3.26 12.20
C ILE A 221 -15.04 3.81 11.65
N GLY A 222 -15.55 3.28 10.56
CA GLY A 222 -16.80 3.71 9.93
C GLY A 222 -17.34 2.66 8.98
N PRO A 223 -18.51 2.88 8.35
CA PRO A 223 -19.06 1.97 7.35
C PRO A 223 -18.21 1.97 6.07
N TYR A 224 -18.42 0.99 5.20
CA TYR A 224 -17.74 0.88 3.90
C TYR A 224 -17.83 2.18 3.06
N SER A 225 -18.99 2.84 3.09
CA SER A 225 -19.23 4.11 2.39
C SER A 225 -18.33 5.26 2.85
N SER A 226 -17.71 5.15 4.03
CA SER A 226 -16.71 6.10 4.51
C SER A 226 -15.33 5.90 3.86
N GLY A 227 -15.16 4.83 3.09
CA GLY A 227 -13.89 4.48 2.45
C GLY A 227 -12.82 4.06 3.45
N MET A 228 -11.58 4.37 3.13
CA MET A 228 -10.41 4.15 4.00
C MET A 228 -9.92 5.50 4.56
N PRO A 229 -10.35 5.87 5.79
CA PRO A 229 -10.01 7.16 6.37
C PRO A 229 -8.51 7.32 6.62
N ALA A 230 -7.94 8.46 6.22
CA ALA A 230 -6.54 8.78 6.44
C ALA A 230 -6.36 10.13 7.12
N ALA A 231 -5.49 10.20 8.10
CA ALA A 231 -5.10 11.43 8.75
C ALA A 231 -3.63 11.76 8.44
N VAL A 232 -3.38 12.81 7.68
CA VAL A 232 -2.02 13.34 7.50
C VAL A 232 -1.73 14.34 8.62
N VAL A 233 -0.78 14.00 9.48
CA VAL A 233 -0.38 14.84 10.62
C VAL A 233 0.98 15.47 10.33
N PRO A 234 1.08 16.83 10.30
CA PRO A 234 2.34 17.51 10.06
C PRO A 234 3.42 17.12 11.07
N VAL A 235 4.65 16.93 10.60
CA VAL A 235 5.80 16.56 11.47
C VAL A 235 5.94 17.49 12.67
N LYS A 236 5.77 18.80 12.47
CA LYS A 236 5.83 19.79 13.56
C LYS A 236 4.89 19.46 14.73
N SER A 237 3.69 18.98 14.45
CA SER A 237 2.71 18.59 15.45
C SER A 237 3.04 17.26 16.14
N LEU A 238 3.80 16.40 15.45
CA LEU A 238 4.20 15.09 15.97
C LEU A 238 5.49 15.11 16.80
N LEU A 239 6.27 16.19 16.78
CA LEU A 239 7.59 16.25 17.44
C LEU A 239 7.60 15.72 18.89
N PRO A 240 6.59 16.03 19.76
CA PRO A 240 6.56 15.50 21.13
C PRO A 240 6.33 13.99 21.21
N TYR A 241 5.74 13.40 20.18
CA TYR A 241 5.27 12.02 20.14
C TYR A 241 6.20 11.08 19.35
N LEU A 242 7.18 11.64 18.63
CA LEU A 242 8.15 10.87 17.87
C LEU A 242 9.07 10.08 18.80
N THR A 243 9.45 8.88 18.38
CA THR A 243 10.56 8.14 18.99
C THR A 243 11.87 8.89 18.79
N LYS A 244 12.95 8.46 19.45
CA LYS A 244 14.30 8.99 19.20
C LYS A 244 14.69 8.82 17.72
N GLU A 245 14.42 7.64 17.15
CA GLU A 245 14.69 7.34 15.73
C GLU A 245 13.81 8.17 14.79
N GLY A 246 12.49 8.23 15.01
CA GLY A 246 11.57 9.07 14.23
C GLY A 246 11.98 10.54 14.24
N ARG A 247 12.42 11.07 15.37
CA ARG A 247 12.89 12.45 15.49
C ARG A 247 14.19 12.70 14.71
N ALA A 248 15.11 11.73 14.68
CA ALA A 248 16.35 11.84 13.91
C ALA A 248 16.10 11.82 12.39
N LEU A 249 15.03 11.14 11.95
CA LEU A 249 14.67 11.06 10.54
C LEU A 249 13.87 12.27 10.04
N LEU A 250 12.99 12.82 10.88
CA LEU A 250 11.99 13.80 10.46
C LEU A 250 12.35 15.25 10.84
N LYS A 251 13.41 15.46 11.59
CA LYS A 251 14.08 16.73 11.81
C LYS A 251 15.21 16.93 10.82
#